data_8d5ae9039c7874872971b62be9a10ffe
#
_entry.id   8d5ae9039c7874872971b62be9a10ffe
#
_cell.length_a   1.000
_cell.length_b   1.000
_cell.length_c   1.000
_cell.angle_alpha   90.00
_cell.angle_beta   90.00
_cell.angle_gamma   90.00
#
_symmetry.space_group_name_H-M   'P 1'
#
loop_
_entity.id
_entity.type
_entity.pdbx_description
1 polymer ?
#
loop_
_entity_poly.entity_id
_entity_poly.type
_entity_poly.pdbx_seq_one_letter_code
_entity_poly.pdbx_strand_id
1 'polypeptide(L)'
;LMLAEFYQNTVLKKPSFILALLLICLCFFGYHSKNFRLDASSETLLIEGDPDLKYLNEINTRYGAKEFLVLTYTPKLNMIDDISILNLINLKKEIQQLKWVHSVITLLDIPLLNSSDEPLIERLQNYSTLRSQGIDKERGFSEILNSPVFRNFVISEDGKTSGIIVYLKPKEKITEFKSKKEEELYKDKLKKQNHQNILEIRQIIENFSSTSKIHLGGIPMIADDMMTFIKNDIIVFGLGV
;
A
#
# COMPACT_ATOMS: atom_id res chain seq x y z
N LEU A 1 -9.41 -24.86 49.66
CA LEU A 1 -10.67 -25.06 50.38
C LEU A 1 -11.61 -23.86 50.21
N MET A 2 -11.21 -22.64 50.51
CA MET A 2 -12.04 -21.42 50.44
C MET A 2 -12.62 -21.14 49.02
N LEU A 3 -11.87 -21.32 47.97
CA LEU A 3 -12.34 -21.16 46.57
C LEU A 3 -13.39 -22.21 46.16
N ALA A 4 -13.23 -23.47 46.61
CA ALA A 4 -14.19 -24.53 46.34
C ALA A 4 -15.51 -24.31 47.06
N GLU A 5 -15.47 -23.85 48.32
CA GLU A 5 -16.65 -23.53 49.08
C GLU A 5 -17.40 -22.29 48.54
N PHE A 6 -16.65 -21.29 48.07
CA PHE A 6 -17.22 -20.13 47.40
C PHE A 6 -17.92 -20.55 46.10
N TYR A 7 -17.27 -21.39 45.28
CA TYR A 7 -17.86 -21.91 44.05
C TYR A 7 -19.12 -22.71 44.30
N GLN A 8 -19.10 -23.64 45.28
CA GLN A 8 -20.26 -24.43 45.65
C GLN A 8 -21.43 -23.57 46.16
N ASN A 9 -21.17 -22.60 47.02
CA ASN A 9 -22.22 -21.82 47.65
C ASN A 9 -22.77 -20.70 46.74
N THR A 10 -21.98 -20.17 45.81
CA THR A 10 -22.36 -19.03 44.96
C THR A 10 -22.77 -19.49 43.57
N VAL A 11 -21.99 -20.35 42.93
CA VAL A 11 -22.27 -20.75 41.56
C VAL A 11 -23.28 -21.91 41.49
N LEU A 12 -23.05 -22.99 42.24
CA LEU A 12 -23.91 -24.18 42.18
C LEU A 12 -25.24 -24.02 42.89
N LYS A 13 -25.30 -23.29 44.01
CA LYS A 13 -26.56 -23.09 44.76
C LYS A 13 -27.45 -21.99 44.19
N LYS A 14 -26.89 -21.05 43.38
CA LYS A 14 -27.66 -19.94 42.83
C LYS A 14 -27.43 -19.78 41.32
N PRO A 15 -27.71 -20.80 40.49
CA PRO A 15 -27.41 -20.77 39.06
C PRO A 15 -28.14 -19.65 38.32
N SER A 16 -29.37 -19.32 38.72
CA SER A 16 -30.16 -18.24 38.11
C SER A 16 -29.52 -16.85 38.32
N PHE A 17 -28.90 -16.63 39.49
CA PHE A 17 -28.21 -15.36 39.77
C PHE A 17 -26.95 -15.23 38.90
N ILE A 18 -26.18 -16.30 38.76
CA ILE A 18 -24.98 -16.32 37.90
C ILE A 18 -25.35 -16.15 36.43
N LEU A 19 -26.41 -16.83 35.96
CA LEU A 19 -26.93 -16.65 34.61
C LEU A 19 -27.38 -15.21 34.34
N ALA A 20 -28.11 -14.60 35.29
CA ALA A 20 -28.53 -13.20 35.17
C ALA A 20 -27.31 -12.24 35.14
N LEU A 21 -26.29 -12.48 35.97
CA LEU A 21 -25.07 -11.69 35.98
C LEU A 21 -24.33 -11.81 34.65
N LEU A 22 -24.18 -13.03 34.11
CA LEU A 22 -23.54 -13.26 32.81
C LEU A 22 -24.32 -12.58 31.68
N LEU A 23 -25.64 -12.62 31.72
CA LEU A 23 -26.49 -11.98 30.72
C LEU A 23 -26.36 -10.45 30.77
N ILE A 24 -26.28 -9.87 31.98
CA ILE A 24 -26.03 -8.43 32.18
C ILE A 24 -24.64 -8.07 31.59
N CYS A 25 -23.60 -8.86 31.89
CA CYS A 25 -22.26 -8.65 31.35
C CYS A 25 -22.27 -8.75 29.82
N LEU A 26 -22.94 -9.75 29.24
CA LEU A 26 -23.08 -9.92 27.82
C LEU A 26 -23.76 -8.70 27.18
N CYS A 27 -24.87 -8.24 27.74
CA CYS A 27 -25.56 -7.04 27.25
C CYS A 27 -24.70 -5.78 27.36
N PHE A 28 -23.97 -5.63 28.46
CA PHE A 28 -23.07 -4.50 28.69
C PHE A 28 -21.93 -4.48 27.68
N PHE A 29 -21.20 -5.59 27.52
CA PHE A 29 -20.11 -5.69 26.55
C PHE A 29 -20.63 -5.66 25.12
N GLY A 30 -21.78 -6.27 24.83
CA GLY A 30 -22.43 -6.20 23.52
C GLY A 30 -22.81 -4.76 23.15
N TYR A 31 -23.34 -3.99 24.11
CA TYR A 31 -23.64 -2.58 23.86
C TYR A 31 -22.37 -1.75 23.60
N HIS A 32 -21.28 -2.02 24.31
CA HIS A 32 -20.01 -1.32 24.15
C HIS A 32 -19.19 -1.80 22.96
N SER A 33 -19.47 -2.99 22.41
CA SER A 33 -18.76 -3.52 21.22
C SER A 33 -18.94 -2.66 19.98
N LYS A 34 -20.02 -1.88 19.88
CA LYS A 34 -20.22 -0.87 18.82
C LYS A 34 -19.12 0.21 18.80
N ASN A 35 -18.43 0.42 19.91
CA ASN A 35 -17.33 1.38 20.04
C ASN A 35 -15.97 0.75 19.70
N PHE A 36 -15.94 -0.57 19.42
CA PHE A 36 -14.73 -1.26 19.01
C PHE A 36 -14.29 -0.75 17.64
N ARG A 37 -13.06 -0.27 17.57
CA ARG A 37 -12.47 0.25 16.33
C ARG A 37 -11.16 -0.46 16.08
N LEU A 38 -11.00 -0.89 14.85
CA LEU A 38 -9.73 -1.40 14.36
C LEU A 38 -8.90 -0.22 13.85
N ASP A 39 -7.71 -0.08 14.38
CA ASP A 39 -6.72 0.84 13.85
C ASP A 39 -5.59 0.03 13.21
N ALA A 40 -5.53 0.06 11.88
CA ALA A 40 -4.46 -0.48 11.07
C ALA A 40 -3.90 0.64 10.19
N SER A 41 -3.69 1.82 10.79
CA SER A 41 -2.98 2.90 10.11
C SER A 41 -1.52 2.47 9.87
N SER A 42 -0.88 3.05 8.85
CA SER A 42 0.54 2.80 8.57
C SER A 42 1.44 3.07 9.78
N GLU A 43 1.01 3.98 10.67
CA GLU A 43 1.72 4.34 11.90
C GLU A 43 1.65 3.24 12.97
N THR A 44 0.52 2.51 13.05
CA THR A 44 0.35 1.40 14.02
C THR A 44 1.06 0.11 13.60
N LEU A 45 1.49 0.01 12.34
CA LEU A 45 2.32 -1.10 11.86
C LEU A 45 3.79 -0.96 12.26
N LEU A 46 4.18 0.21 12.75
CA LEU A 46 5.54 0.51 13.20
C LEU A 46 5.62 0.43 14.72
N ILE A 47 6.76 0.03 15.25
CA ILE A 47 6.97 -0.12 16.69
C ILE A 47 6.89 1.25 17.37
N GLU A 48 5.95 1.43 18.31
CA GLU A 48 5.86 2.64 19.12
C GLU A 48 7.17 2.89 19.87
N GLY A 49 7.70 4.12 19.73
CA GLY A 49 8.92 4.53 20.42
C GLY A 49 10.22 4.26 19.69
N ASP A 50 10.17 3.69 18.49
CA ASP A 50 11.37 3.49 17.65
C ASP A 50 12.02 4.85 17.32
N PRO A 51 13.34 5.03 17.63
CA PRO A 51 14.08 6.25 17.30
C PRO A 51 14.09 6.54 15.80
N ASP A 52 14.20 5.52 14.95
CA ASP A 52 14.24 5.66 13.50
C ASP A 52 12.89 6.13 12.96
N LEU A 53 11.78 5.71 13.58
CA LEU A 53 10.44 6.21 13.28
C LEU A 53 10.31 7.71 13.60
N LYS A 54 10.84 8.16 14.75
CA LYS A 54 10.84 9.58 15.11
C LYS A 54 11.64 10.40 14.11
N TYR A 55 12.81 9.92 13.72
CA TYR A 55 13.65 10.56 12.71
C TYR A 55 12.96 10.60 11.34
N LEU A 56 12.34 9.50 10.92
CA LEU A 56 11.56 9.44 9.68
C LEU A 56 10.40 10.44 9.69
N ASN A 57 9.68 10.55 10.82
CA ASN A 57 8.58 11.50 10.97
C ASN A 57 9.07 12.95 10.93
N GLU A 58 10.24 13.25 11.48
CA GLU A 58 10.85 14.58 11.39
C GLU A 58 11.23 14.92 9.94
N ILE A 59 11.85 13.98 9.21
CA ILE A 59 12.14 14.14 7.78
C ILE A 59 10.84 14.33 7.00
N ASN A 60 9.84 13.49 7.22
CA ASN A 60 8.54 13.58 6.55
C ASN A 60 7.82 14.90 6.83
N THR A 61 8.00 15.47 8.01
CA THR A 61 7.44 16.78 8.37
C THR A 61 8.16 17.90 7.65
N ARG A 62 9.48 17.80 7.53
CA ARG A 62 10.33 18.82 6.91
C ARG A 62 10.27 18.82 5.39
N TYR A 63 10.26 17.64 4.76
CA TYR A 63 10.34 17.47 3.30
C TYR A 63 9.04 17.01 2.64
N GLY A 64 8.02 16.70 3.42
CA GLY A 64 6.76 16.12 2.98
C GLY A 64 6.88 14.60 2.77
N ALA A 65 5.99 13.86 3.40
CA ALA A 65 5.87 12.42 3.15
C ALA A 65 5.20 12.21 1.78
N LYS A 66 5.90 11.58 0.85
CA LYS A 66 5.30 11.10 -0.39
C LYS A 66 4.93 9.63 -0.20
N GLU A 67 3.67 9.36 0.08
CA GLU A 67 3.17 7.98 0.05
C GLU A 67 3.26 7.46 -1.38
N PHE A 68 3.62 6.19 -1.51
CA PHE A 68 3.71 5.54 -2.82
C PHE A 68 3.23 4.08 -2.75
N LEU A 69 2.79 3.59 -3.89
CA LEU A 69 2.57 2.18 -4.16
C LEU A 69 3.67 1.70 -5.11
N VAL A 70 4.01 0.42 -4.99
CA VAL A 70 4.95 -0.25 -5.88
C VAL A 70 4.20 -1.35 -6.62
N LEU A 71 4.31 -1.38 -7.94
CA LEU A 71 3.87 -2.52 -8.73
C LEU A 71 5.10 -3.22 -9.32
N THR A 72 5.04 -4.52 -9.43
CA THR A 72 5.97 -5.29 -10.26
C THR A 72 5.27 -5.65 -11.56
N TYR A 73 5.94 -5.43 -12.67
CA TYR A 73 5.44 -5.74 -14.01
C TYR A 73 6.33 -6.80 -14.66
N THR A 74 5.77 -7.98 -14.90
CA THR A 74 6.44 -9.10 -15.57
C THR A 74 5.64 -9.46 -16.82
N PRO A 75 6.03 -8.98 -18.02
CA PRO A 75 5.34 -9.32 -19.26
C PRO A 75 5.50 -10.80 -19.60
N LYS A 76 4.58 -11.37 -20.37
CA LYS A 76 4.68 -12.74 -20.89
C LYS A 76 5.72 -12.87 -22.02
N LEU A 77 5.98 -11.76 -22.72
CA LEU A 77 7.01 -11.64 -23.74
C LEU A 77 8.27 -10.99 -23.17
N ASN A 78 9.27 -10.74 -23.99
CA ASN A 78 10.47 -10.02 -23.55
C ASN A 78 10.09 -8.60 -23.07
N MET A 79 10.81 -8.07 -22.08
CA MET A 79 10.56 -6.74 -21.49
C MET A 79 10.61 -5.62 -22.53
N ILE A 80 11.50 -5.72 -23.51
CA ILE A 80 11.71 -4.72 -24.57
C ILE A 80 10.93 -4.98 -25.86
N ASP A 81 10.13 -6.04 -25.91
CA ASP A 81 9.20 -6.26 -27.01
C ASP A 81 8.23 -5.07 -27.15
N ASP A 82 7.91 -4.72 -28.39
CA ASP A 82 7.00 -3.61 -28.68
C ASP A 82 5.65 -3.78 -27.99
N ILE A 83 5.13 -5.00 -27.91
CA ILE A 83 3.88 -5.31 -27.21
C ILE A 83 4.03 -5.08 -25.70
N SER A 84 5.15 -5.53 -25.10
CA SER A 84 5.42 -5.35 -23.67
C SER A 84 5.58 -3.88 -23.31
N ILE A 85 6.29 -3.13 -24.13
CA ILE A 85 6.46 -1.68 -23.97
C ILE A 85 5.12 -0.96 -24.12
N LEU A 86 4.31 -1.31 -25.13
CA LEU A 86 2.99 -0.71 -25.34
C LEU A 86 2.05 -0.97 -24.15
N ASN A 87 2.04 -2.20 -23.63
CA ASN A 87 1.27 -2.56 -22.44
C ASN A 87 1.72 -1.76 -21.21
N LEU A 88 3.03 -1.59 -21.02
CA LEU A 88 3.56 -0.78 -19.92
C LEU A 88 3.19 0.71 -20.06
N ILE A 89 3.19 1.25 -21.28
CA ILE A 89 2.73 2.62 -21.58
C ILE A 89 1.24 2.76 -21.23
N ASN A 90 0.41 1.82 -21.65
CA ASN A 90 -1.02 1.86 -21.42
C ASN A 90 -1.33 1.71 -19.92
N LEU A 91 -0.68 0.77 -19.23
CA LEU A 91 -0.80 0.59 -17.79
C LEU A 91 -0.42 1.87 -17.04
N LYS A 92 0.72 2.48 -17.38
CA LYS A 92 1.14 3.77 -16.83
C LYS A 92 0.08 4.84 -17.04
N LYS A 93 -0.45 4.94 -18.27
CA LYS A 93 -1.45 5.94 -18.63
C LYS A 93 -2.75 5.78 -17.84
N GLU A 94 -3.26 4.54 -17.70
CA GLU A 94 -4.47 4.27 -16.93
C GLU A 94 -4.28 4.62 -15.45
N ILE A 95 -3.16 4.21 -14.84
CA ILE A 95 -2.86 4.54 -13.44
C ILE A 95 -2.71 6.06 -13.26
N GLN A 96 -2.07 6.75 -14.20
CA GLN A 96 -1.83 8.20 -14.11
C GLN A 96 -3.13 9.02 -14.23
N GLN A 97 -4.20 8.47 -14.81
CA GLN A 97 -5.52 9.10 -14.89
C GLN A 97 -6.29 9.07 -13.56
N LEU A 98 -5.88 8.25 -12.60
CA LEU A 98 -6.51 8.19 -11.29
C LEU A 98 -6.35 9.52 -10.55
N LYS A 99 -7.44 10.05 -10.01
CA LYS A 99 -7.48 11.39 -9.40
C LYS A 99 -6.53 11.56 -8.21
N TRP A 100 -6.26 10.47 -7.51
CA TRP A 100 -5.42 10.41 -6.31
C TRP A 100 -3.93 10.14 -6.61
N VAL A 101 -3.60 9.82 -7.85
CA VAL A 101 -2.22 9.61 -8.29
C VAL A 101 -1.58 10.97 -8.63
N HIS A 102 -0.37 11.17 -8.13
CA HIS A 102 0.46 12.33 -8.43
C HIS A 102 1.34 12.09 -9.66
N SER A 103 2.10 11.00 -9.67
CA SER A 103 2.98 10.63 -10.78
C SER A 103 3.24 9.12 -10.77
N VAL A 104 3.58 8.60 -11.95
CA VAL A 104 3.95 7.19 -12.15
C VAL A 104 5.31 7.14 -12.83
N ILE A 105 6.24 6.45 -12.20
CA ILE A 105 7.60 6.20 -12.74
C ILE A 105 7.71 4.74 -13.11
N THR A 106 8.22 4.48 -14.30
CA THR A 106 8.41 3.14 -14.87
C THR A 106 9.82 3.00 -15.45
N LEU A 107 10.19 1.81 -15.88
CA LEU A 107 11.40 1.55 -16.65
C LEU A 107 11.57 2.52 -17.85
N LEU A 108 10.44 2.96 -18.43
CA LEU A 108 10.42 3.82 -19.63
C LEU A 108 10.78 5.29 -19.34
N ASP A 109 10.90 5.66 -18.08
CA ASP A 109 11.22 7.03 -17.64
C ASP A 109 12.67 7.17 -17.18
N ILE A 110 13.43 6.07 -17.22
CA ILE A 110 14.82 6.05 -16.78
C ILE A 110 15.71 6.78 -17.79
N PRO A 111 16.52 7.75 -17.33
CA PRO A 111 17.45 8.46 -18.20
C PRO A 111 18.57 7.53 -18.67
N LEU A 112 18.83 7.54 -19.97
CA LEU A 112 19.92 6.84 -20.62
C LEU A 112 21.06 7.84 -20.88
N LEU A 113 22.21 7.60 -20.26
CA LEU A 113 23.37 8.49 -20.36
C LEU A 113 24.43 7.96 -21.35
N ASN A 114 24.48 6.65 -21.56
CA ASN A 114 25.49 6.01 -22.39
C ASN A 114 24.97 5.53 -23.76
N SER A 115 23.65 5.41 -23.90
CA SER A 115 23.01 4.90 -25.10
C SER A 115 22.60 6.00 -26.10
N SER A 116 22.87 7.27 -25.78
CA SER A 116 22.68 8.40 -26.71
C SER A 116 24.02 8.78 -27.34
N ASP A 117 24.01 9.11 -28.60
CA ASP A 117 25.20 9.57 -29.36
C ASP A 117 25.42 11.10 -29.24
N GLU A 118 24.58 11.81 -28.50
CA GLU A 118 24.68 13.25 -28.26
C GLU A 118 25.83 13.61 -27.29
N PRO A 119 26.37 14.85 -27.36
CA PRO A 119 27.37 15.33 -26.42
C PRO A 119 26.89 15.27 -24.97
N LEU A 120 27.79 15.01 -24.01
CA LEU A 120 27.45 14.80 -22.59
C LEU A 120 26.63 15.95 -21.99
N ILE A 121 26.91 17.20 -22.37
CA ILE A 121 26.21 18.38 -21.85
C ILE A 121 24.74 18.38 -22.33
N GLU A 122 24.49 18.00 -23.57
CA GLU A 122 23.13 17.91 -24.12
C GLU A 122 22.36 16.75 -23.49
N ARG A 123 23.02 15.59 -23.25
CA ARG A 123 22.42 14.45 -22.54
C ARG A 123 21.99 14.78 -21.10
N LEU A 124 22.72 15.65 -20.42
CA LEU A 124 22.37 16.07 -19.05
C LEU A 124 21.19 17.06 -19.03
N GLN A 125 21.00 17.82 -20.09
CA GLN A 125 19.88 18.77 -20.22
C GLN A 125 18.64 18.12 -20.81
N ASN A 126 18.80 17.24 -21.80
CA ASN A 126 17.73 16.55 -22.53
C ASN A 126 18.03 15.03 -22.57
N TYR A 127 17.85 14.34 -21.45
CA TYR A 127 18.13 12.91 -21.40
C TYR A 127 17.17 12.10 -22.28
N SER A 128 17.74 11.15 -23.01
CA SER A 128 16.98 10.15 -23.76
C SER A 128 16.48 9.04 -22.84
N THR A 129 15.40 8.41 -23.18
CA THR A 129 14.81 7.24 -22.47
C THR A 129 14.55 6.13 -23.48
N LEU A 130 14.16 4.94 -23.02
CA LEU A 130 13.77 3.84 -23.90
C LEU A 130 12.62 4.18 -24.87
N ARG A 131 11.92 5.30 -24.65
CA ARG A 131 10.85 5.82 -25.53
C ARG A 131 11.32 6.84 -26.55
N SER A 132 12.53 7.34 -26.41
CA SER A 132 13.05 8.40 -27.29
C SER A 132 13.26 7.85 -28.71
N GLN A 133 12.98 8.69 -29.71
CA GLN A 133 13.19 8.33 -31.11
C GLN A 133 14.68 8.12 -31.40
N GLY A 134 15.02 7.10 -32.19
CA GLY A 134 16.40 6.81 -32.56
C GLY A 134 17.25 6.07 -31.54
N ILE A 135 16.71 5.75 -30.38
CA ILE A 135 17.40 4.96 -29.33
C ILE A 135 17.32 3.46 -29.71
N ASP A 136 18.47 2.81 -29.69
CA ASP A 136 18.58 1.36 -29.72
C ASP A 136 18.06 0.81 -28.35
N LYS A 137 16.90 0.13 -28.40
CA LYS A 137 16.23 -0.39 -27.21
C LYS A 137 17.06 -1.44 -26.49
N GLU A 138 17.79 -2.30 -27.22
CA GLU A 138 18.62 -3.34 -26.62
C GLU A 138 19.79 -2.72 -25.87
N ARG A 139 20.46 -1.77 -26.49
CA ARG A 139 21.56 -1.02 -25.88
C ARG A 139 21.09 -0.24 -24.65
N GLY A 140 19.96 0.48 -24.76
CA GLY A 140 19.39 1.24 -23.67
C GLY A 140 18.93 0.34 -22.50
N PHE A 141 18.33 -0.78 -22.81
CA PHE A 141 17.93 -1.76 -21.79
C PHE A 141 19.14 -2.38 -21.09
N SER A 142 20.19 -2.73 -21.85
CA SER A 142 21.46 -3.22 -21.30
C SER A 142 22.13 -2.20 -20.38
N GLU A 143 22.04 -0.91 -20.71
CA GLU A 143 22.54 0.17 -19.84
C GLU A 143 21.81 0.18 -18.49
N ILE A 144 20.47 0.08 -18.48
CA ILE A 144 19.67 0.05 -17.26
C ILE A 144 19.97 -1.22 -16.45
N LEU A 145 20.04 -2.38 -17.10
CA LEU A 145 20.27 -3.68 -16.46
C LEU A 145 21.65 -3.76 -15.79
N ASN A 146 22.65 -3.12 -16.37
CA ASN A 146 24.03 -3.09 -15.83
C ASN A 146 24.30 -1.89 -14.90
N SER A 147 23.32 -1.01 -14.73
CA SER A 147 23.47 0.14 -13.85
C SER A 147 23.44 -0.27 -12.36
N PRO A 148 24.42 0.13 -11.57
CA PRO A 148 24.42 -0.14 -10.13
C PRO A 148 23.28 0.58 -9.38
N VAL A 149 22.65 1.59 -10.01
CA VAL A 149 21.57 2.39 -9.44
C VAL A 149 20.20 1.75 -9.74
N PHE A 150 20.01 1.22 -10.95
CA PHE A 150 18.70 0.77 -11.41
C PHE A 150 18.50 -0.75 -11.29
N ARG A 151 19.59 -1.53 -11.37
CA ARG A 151 19.56 -2.97 -11.16
C ARG A 151 19.09 -3.30 -9.75
N ASN A 152 18.19 -4.26 -9.63
CA ASN A 152 17.53 -4.67 -8.39
C ASN A 152 16.65 -3.60 -7.72
N PHE A 153 16.52 -2.41 -8.32
CA PHE A 153 15.64 -1.37 -7.84
C PHE A 153 14.49 -1.09 -8.84
N VAL A 154 14.82 -0.87 -10.11
CA VAL A 154 13.83 -0.62 -11.18
C VAL A 154 13.61 -1.85 -12.04
N ILE A 155 14.64 -2.67 -12.19
CA ILE A 155 14.63 -3.90 -12.99
C ILE A 155 15.27 -5.03 -12.20
N SER A 156 14.70 -6.23 -12.29
CA SER A 156 15.27 -7.43 -11.70
C SER A 156 16.60 -7.79 -12.39
N GLU A 157 17.43 -8.55 -11.69
CA GLU A 157 18.75 -8.97 -12.16
C GLU A 157 18.69 -9.76 -13.50
N ASP A 158 17.62 -10.53 -13.67
CA ASP A 158 17.36 -11.31 -14.88
C ASP A 158 16.67 -10.52 -16.00
N GLY A 159 16.37 -9.23 -15.78
CA GLY A 159 15.72 -8.35 -16.73
C GLY A 159 14.25 -8.65 -17.01
N LYS A 160 13.61 -9.59 -16.27
CA LYS A 160 12.25 -10.05 -16.58
C LYS A 160 11.15 -9.27 -15.87
N THR A 161 11.47 -8.63 -14.74
CA THR A 161 10.49 -7.90 -13.92
C THR A 161 10.92 -6.47 -13.73
N SER A 162 10.05 -5.53 -14.04
CA SER A 162 10.28 -4.10 -13.80
C SER A 162 9.43 -3.60 -12.64
N GLY A 163 10.00 -2.70 -11.84
CA GLY A 163 9.29 -1.93 -10.83
C GLY A 163 8.55 -0.75 -11.45
N ILE A 164 7.38 -0.46 -10.93
CA ILE A 164 6.59 0.74 -11.22
C ILE A 164 6.32 1.44 -9.89
N ILE A 165 6.69 2.70 -9.77
CA ILE A 165 6.46 3.50 -8.57
C ILE A 165 5.30 4.45 -8.83
N VAL A 166 4.26 4.36 -8.04
CA VAL A 166 3.07 5.21 -8.11
C VAL A 166 3.06 6.14 -6.90
N TYR A 167 3.41 7.40 -7.09
CA TYR A 167 3.35 8.41 -6.05
C TYR A 167 1.92 8.90 -5.89
N LEU A 168 1.48 8.98 -4.64
CA LEU A 168 0.15 9.46 -4.28
C LEU A 168 0.17 10.97 -4.11
N LYS A 169 -0.98 11.62 -4.36
CA LYS A 169 -1.14 13.02 -4.00
C LYS A 169 -1.09 13.17 -2.49
N PRO A 170 -0.42 14.21 -1.97
CA PRO A 170 -0.40 14.47 -0.55
C PRO A 170 -1.81 14.65 -0.01
N LYS A 171 -2.09 14.01 1.13
CA LYS A 171 -3.33 14.22 1.87
C LYS A 171 -3.32 15.61 2.52
N GLU A 172 -4.48 16.25 2.59
CA GLU A 172 -4.61 17.48 3.35
C GLU A 172 -4.25 17.21 4.80
N LYS A 173 -3.21 17.89 5.30
CA LYS A 173 -2.85 17.82 6.72
C LYS A 173 -3.77 18.76 7.49
N ILE A 174 -4.76 18.20 8.19
CA ILE A 174 -5.49 18.93 9.20
C ILE A 174 -4.67 18.83 10.49
N THR A 175 -4.10 19.97 10.91
CA THR A 175 -3.22 20.05 12.08
C THR A 175 -3.99 20.20 13.40
N GLU A 176 -5.23 20.69 13.34
CA GLU A 176 -6.05 20.93 14.53
C GLU A 176 -7.48 20.44 14.30
N PHE A 177 -7.95 19.53 15.16
CA PHE A 177 -9.33 19.08 15.18
C PHE A 177 -10.06 19.73 16.37
N LYS A 178 -11.29 20.18 16.15
CA LYS A 178 -12.13 20.78 17.20
C LYS A 178 -12.57 19.78 18.27
N SER A 179 -12.58 18.48 17.93
CA SER A 179 -12.95 17.42 18.84
C SER A 179 -12.33 16.08 18.41
N LYS A 180 -12.16 15.18 19.38
CA LYS A 180 -11.73 13.80 19.12
C LYS A 180 -12.64 13.08 18.12
N LYS A 181 -13.95 13.37 18.15
CA LYS A 181 -14.92 12.80 17.21
C LYS A 181 -14.68 13.26 15.77
N GLU A 182 -14.29 14.50 15.56
CA GLU A 182 -13.95 15.05 14.24
C GLU A 182 -12.68 14.40 13.69
N GLU A 183 -11.66 14.24 14.51
CA GLU A 183 -10.44 13.50 14.17
C GLU A 183 -10.75 12.06 13.75
N GLU A 184 -11.58 11.37 14.52
CA GLU A 184 -12.00 10.00 14.22
C GLU A 184 -12.75 9.88 12.90
N LEU A 185 -13.69 10.79 12.64
CA LEU A 185 -14.42 10.85 11.36
C LEU A 185 -13.48 11.10 10.17
N TYR A 186 -12.49 11.96 10.36
CA TYR A 186 -11.49 12.22 9.34
C TYR A 186 -10.64 10.99 9.05
N LYS A 187 -10.13 10.30 10.09
CA LYS A 187 -9.39 9.04 9.95
C LYS A 187 -10.21 7.96 9.23
N ASP A 188 -11.48 7.81 9.59
CA ASP A 188 -12.38 6.85 8.93
C ASP A 188 -12.61 7.21 7.45
N LYS A 189 -12.73 8.49 7.13
CA LYS A 189 -12.81 8.97 5.73
C LYS A 189 -11.56 8.60 4.95
N LEU A 190 -10.37 8.83 5.52
CA LEU A 190 -9.09 8.49 4.87
C LEU A 190 -8.96 6.97 4.65
N LYS A 191 -9.36 6.14 5.62
CA LYS A 191 -9.36 4.67 5.49
C LYS A 191 -10.27 4.21 4.34
N LYS A 192 -11.49 4.74 4.27
CA LYS A 192 -12.43 4.45 3.17
C LYS A 192 -11.88 4.87 1.80
N GLN A 193 -11.28 6.05 1.74
CA GLN A 193 -10.66 6.55 0.52
C GLN A 193 -9.48 5.69 0.08
N ASN A 194 -8.61 5.27 1.03
CA ASN A 194 -7.52 4.35 0.73
C ASN A 194 -8.05 3.02 0.17
N HIS A 195 -9.06 2.43 0.81
CA HIS A 195 -9.70 1.21 0.32
C HIS A 195 -10.20 1.36 -1.12
N GLN A 196 -10.92 2.44 -1.42
CA GLN A 196 -11.40 2.72 -2.76
C GLN A 196 -10.25 2.85 -3.77
N ASN A 197 -9.18 3.57 -3.41
CA ASN A 197 -8.00 3.73 -4.25
C ASN A 197 -7.32 2.38 -4.56
N ILE A 198 -7.22 1.49 -3.56
CA ILE A 198 -6.66 0.15 -3.74
C ILE A 198 -7.54 -0.72 -4.65
N LEU A 199 -8.85 -0.61 -4.54
CA LEU A 199 -9.78 -1.31 -5.45
C LEU A 199 -9.64 -0.80 -6.89
N GLU A 200 -9.56 0.51 -7.10
CA GLU A 200 -9.40 1.11 -8.44
C GLU A 200 -8.11 0.63 -9.13
N ILE A 201 -6.98 0.65 -8.43
CA ILE A 201 -5.72 0.19 -9.03
C ILE A 201 -5.71 -1.32 -9.29
N ARG A 202 -6.33 -2.13 -8.42
CA ARG A 202 -6.50 -3.57 -8.64
C ARG A 202 -7.34 -3.87 -9.88
N GLN A 203 -8.38 -3.10 -10.10
CA GLN A 203 -9.21 -3.23 -11.29
C GLN A 203 -8.44 -2.93 -12.57
N ILE A 204 -7.57 -1.90 -12.56
CA ILE A 204 -6.65 -1.63 -13.67
C ILE A 204 -5.68 -2.81 -13.88
N ILE A 205 -5.06 -3.30 -12.82
CA ILE A 205 -4.12 -4.44 -12.88
C ILE A 205 -4.79 -5.66 -13.54
N GLU A 206 -6.03 -5.94 -13.20
CA GLU A 206 -6.77 -7.09 -13.75
C GLU A 206 -6.95 -6.99 -15.26
N ASN A 207 -7.14 -5.79 -15.83
CA ASN A 207 -7.24 -5.59 -17.28
C ASN A 207 -5.97 -6.04 -18.04
N PHE A 208 -4.81 -6.07 -17.36
CA PHE A 208 -3.53 -6.48 -17.96
C PHE A 208 -3.12 -7.93 -17.61
N SER A 209 -3.95 -8.68 -16.86
CA SER A 209 -3.66 -10.04 -16.41
C SER A 209 -3.44 -11.05 -17.54
N SER A 210 -4.05 -10.81 -18.70
CA SER A 210 -3.88 -11.63 -19.90
C SER A 210 -2.51 -11.52 -20.57
N THR A 211 -1.81 -10.38 -20.40
CA THR A 211 -0.55 -10.06 -21.09
C THR A 211 0.65 -10.00 -20.17
N SER A 212 0.42 -9.77 -18.87
CA SER A 212 1.48 -9.60 -17.88
C SER A 212 1.06 -10.11 -16.52
N LYS A 213 2.03 -10.44 -15.67
CA LYS A 213 1.83 -10.69 -14.25
C LYS A 213 2.22 -9.44 -13.49
N ILE A 214 1.26 -8.88 -12.76
CA ILE A 214 1.45 -7.63 -12.00
C ILE A 214 1.11 -7.91 -10.55
N HIS A 215 1.99 -7.50 -9.64
CA HIS A 215 1.73 -7.51 -8.20
C HIS A 215 1.73 -6.10 -7.67
N LEU A 216 0.80 -5.84 -6.77
CA LEU A 216 0.69 -4.57 -6.05
C LEU A 216 1.34 -4.72 -4.67
N GLY A 217 2.08 -3.72 -4.23
CA GLY A 217 2.71 -3.61 -2.92
C GLY A 217 2.72 -2.16 -2.43
N GLY A 218 3.20 -1.99 -1.21
CA GLY A 218 3.31 -0.68 -0.57
C GLY A 218 2.49 -0.55 0.70
N ILE A 219 2.89 0.36 1.58
CA ILE A 219 2.27 0.54 2.90
C ILE A 219 0.76 0.79 2.82
N PRO A 220 0.24 1.66 1.91
CA PRO A 220 -1.19 1.89 1.80
C PRO A 220 -2.00 0.62 1.45
N MET A 221 -1.43 -0.27 0.61
CA MET A 221 -2.06 -1.54 0.25
C MET A 221 -2.04 -2.52 1.42
N ILE A 222 -0.89 -2.66 2.11
CA ILE A 222 -0.76 -3.55 3.27
C ILE A 222 -1.75 -3.16 4.37
N ALA A 223 -1.87 -1.87 4.66
CA ALA A 223 -2.82 -1.36 5.66
C ALA A 223 -4.28 -1.69 5.28
N ASP A 224 -4.64 -1.58 4.00
CA ASP A 224 -5.98 -1.92 3.50
C ASP A 224 -6.27 -3.42 3.59
N ASP A 225 -5.33 -4.25 3.15
CA ASP A 225 -5.47 -5.71 3.22
C ASP A 225 -5.58 -6.21 4.66
N MET A 226 -4.73 -5.72 5.57
CA MET A 226 -4.82 -6.07 6.99
C MET A 226 -6.18 -5.72 7.57
N MET A 227 -6.70 -4.52 7.28
CA MET A 227 -8.01 -4.10 7.74
C MET A 227 -9.12 -5.02 7.21
N THR A 228 -9.03 -5.38 5.93
CA THR A 228 -10.00 -6.26 5.27
C THR A 228 -9.95 -7.68 5.85
N PHE A 229 -8.76 -8.24 6.04
CA PHE A 229 -8.58 -9.58 6.63
C PHE A 229 -9.09 -9.62 8.07
N ILE A 230 -8.72 -8.66 8.92
CA ILE A 230 -9.19 -8.61 10.30
C ILE A 230 -10.73 -8.51 10.37
N LYS A 231 -11.34 -7.69 9.51
CA LYS A 231 -12.81 -7.60 9.45
C LYS A 231 -13.45 -8.93 9.05
N ASN A 232 -12.90 -9.59 8.04
CA ASN A 232 -13.38 -10.90 7.60
C ASN A 232 -13.22 -11.96 8.69
N ASP A 233 -12.09 -11.97 9.38
CA ASP A 233 -11.82 -12.89 10.47
C ASP A 233 -12.81 -12.70 11.64
N ILE A 234 -13.09 -11.46 12.01
CA ILE A 234 -14.11 -11.17 13.05
C ILE A 234 -15.49 -11.70 12.63
N ILE A 235 -15.85 -11.57 11.34
CA ILE A 235 -17.15 -12.08 10.86
C ILE A 235 -17.14 -13.61 10.85
N VAL A 236 -16.09 -14.25 10.31
CA VAL A 236 -16.01 -15.70 10.19
C VAL A 236 -15.97 -16.37 11.57
N PHE A 237 -15.08 -15.90 12.47
CA PHE A 237 -14.96 -16.47 13.81
C PHE A 237 -16.07 -16.00 14.76
N GLY A 238 -16.59 -14.79 14.60
CA GLY A 238 -17.68 -14.28 15.43
C GLY A 238 -19.04 -14.88 15.10
N LEU A 239 -19.26 -15.39 13.88
CA LEU A 239 -20.48 -16.09 13.48
C LEU A 239 -20.33 -17.62 13.49
N GLY A 240 -19.09 -18.12 13.50
CA GLY A 240 -18.79 -19.56 13.44
C GLY A 240 -18.64 -20.23 14.80
N VAL A 241 -18.70 -19.47 15.89
CA VAL A 241 -18.72 -19.91 17.29
C VAL A 241 -20.06 -19.61 17.90
#